data_4edf12afaead830cde421a153c14542d
#
_entry.id   4edf12afaead830cde421a153c14542d
#
_cell.length_a   1.000
_cell.length_b   1.000
_cell.length_c   1.000
_cell.angle_alpha   90.00
_cell.angle_beta   90.00
_cell.angle_gamma   90.00
#
_symmetry.space_group_name_H-M   'P 1'
#
loop_
_entity.id
_entity.type
_entity.pdbx_description
1 polymer ?
#
loop_
_entity_poly.entity_id
_entity_poly.type
_entity_poly.pdbx_seq_one_letter_code
_entity_poly.pdbx_strand_id
1 'polypeptide(L)'
;MDHYDIPSLTQLRRDVPLIMARDTSEFVEDVGFSNLHELDWGQTAEVDGVRIEAVPVKHWGRRYPWDRDRGYNGLLLTKHKRSVLFAGDTAYTEQLALTLKERRPDVVMLPIGGYDPYIANHASPEQAWDMFHEVNARYLVPMHWRTFRMSHERPFEPYERLTAAVNGAAPKIVLHEIGQTWSLPG
;
A
#
# COMPACT_ATOMS: atom_id res chain seq x y z
N MET A 1 11.49 -1.84 2.70
CA MET A 1 12.38 -2.82 3.34
C MET A 1 12.38 -2.75 4.84
N ASP A 2 12.09 -1.62 5.40
CA ASP A 2 11.72 -1.38 6.79
C ASP A 2 10.43 -2.10 7.21
N HIS A 3 9.61 -2.53 6.24
CA HIS A 3 8.44 -3.38 6.46
C HIS A 3 8.71 -4.90 6.42
N TYR A 4 9.94 -5.32 6.15
CA TYR A 4 10.36 -6.71 6.31
C TYR A 4 10.79 -6.95 7.77
N ASP A 5 9.82 -6.99 8.68
CA ASP A 5 10.05 -7.29 10.08
C ASP A 5 10.23 -8.80 10.28
N ILE A 6 11.48 -9.24 10.34
CA ILE A 6 11.83 -10.66 10.44
C ILE A 6 11.18 -11.34 11.65
N PRO A 7 11.17 -10.72 12.87
CA PRO A 7 10.44 -11.31 14.00
C PRO A 7 8.97 -11.61 13.72
N SER A 8 8.26 -10.71 13.03
CA SER A 8 6.87 -10.95 12.62
C SER A 8 6.76 -12.05 11.57
N LEU A 9 7.63 -12.04 10.56
CA LEU A 9 7.65 -13.06 9.52
C LEU A 9 7.94 -14.46 10.08
N THR A 10 8.76 -14.58 11.13
CA THR A 10 9.04 -15.87 11.77
C THR A 10 7.83 -16.50 12.47
N GLN A 11 6.76 -15.75 12.72
CA GLN A 11 5.51 -16.25 13.32
C GLN A 11 4.54 -16.79 12.28
N LEU A 12 4.77 -16.58 10.99
CA LEU A 12 3.93 -17.10 9.92
C LEU A 12 4.28 -18.55 9.60
N ARG A 13 3.31 -19.29 9.08
CA ARG A 13 3.54 -20.64 8.51
C ARG A 13 4.49 -20.51 7.31
N ARG A 14 5.40 -21.48 7.14
CA ARG A 14 6.43 -21.45 6.09
C ARG A 14 5.93 -21.88 4.71
N ASP A 15 4.77 -22.54 4.66
CA ASP A 15 4.12 -23.01 3.43
C ASP A 15 3.19 -21.99 2.78
N VAL A 16 2.94 -20.83 3.43
CA VAL A 16 2.14 -19.77 2.81
C VAL A 16 2.90 -19.11 1.65
N PRO A 17 2.21 -18.80 0.55
CA PRO A 17 2.81 -18.02 -0.53
C PRO A 17 3.19 -16.62 -0.04
N LEU A 18 4.40 -16.21 -0.33
CA LEU A 18 4.88 -14.86 -0.04
C LEU A 18 5.03 -14.09 -1.35
N ILE A 19 4.17 -13.10 -1.56
CA ILE A 19 4.20 -12.25 -2.75
C ILE A 19 4.98 -10.99 -2.41
N MET A 20 6.01 -10.70 -3.19
CA MET A 20 6.96 -9.64 -2.89
C MET A 20 7.43 -8.91 -4.14
N ALA A 21 8.10 -7.79 -3.96
CA ALA A 21 8.68 -7.05 -5.07
C ALA A 21 9.95 -7.73 -5.60
N ARG A 22 10.29 -7.47 -6.84
CA ARG A 22 11.49 -7.99 -7.53
C ARG A 22 12.78 -7.78 -6.71
N ASP A 23 13.63 -8.78 -6.68
CA ASP A 23 14.94 -8.78 -6.00
C ASP A 23 14.86 -8.55 -4.48
N THR A 24 13.79 -9.01 -3.82
CA THR A 24 13.63 -8.87 -2.36
C THR A 24 13.56 -10.20 -1.61
N SER A 25 13.56 -11.34 -2.30
CA SER A 25 13.50 -12.68 -1.68
C SER A 25 14.69 -12.95 -0.75
N GLU A 26 15.87 -12.41 -1.07
CA GLU A 26 17.08 -12.55 -0.24
C GLU A 26 16.89 -12.12 1.23
N PHE A 27 15.94 -11.21 1.51
CA PHE A 27 15.67 -10.75 2.90
C PHE A 27 14.92 -11.79 3.73
N VAL A 28 14.35 -12.79 3.10
CA VAL A 28 13.51 -13.81 3.76
C VAL A 28 14.01 -15.24 3.54
N GLU A 29 15.13 -15.40 2.83
CA GLU A 29 15.74 -16.73 2.57
C GLU A 29 15.98 -17.49 3.87
N ASP A 30 16.62 -16.85 4.87
CA ASP A 30 16.93 -17.45 6.16
C ASP A 30 15.69 -17.71 7.04
N VAL A 31 14.54 -17.14 6.67
CA VAL A 31 13.28 -17.37 7.40
C VAL A 31 12.67 -18.74 7.05
N GLY A 32 13.02 -19.29 5.87
CA GLY A 32 12.65 -20.62 5.46
C GLY A 32 11.29 -20.75 4.79
N PHE A 33 10.79 -19.69 4.15
CA PHE A 33 9.61 -19.80 3.28
C PHE A 33 9.95 -20.61 2.03
N SER A 34 9.06 -21.53 1.64
CA SER A 34 9.26 -22.40 0.48
C SER A 34 8.55 -21.93 -0.79
N ASN A 35 7.65 -20.95 -0.67
CA ASN A 35 6.81 -20.50 -1.78
C ASN A 35 6.92 -18.97 -1.95
N LEU A 36 7.97 -18.54 -2.66
CA LEU A 36 8.29 -17.13 -2.89
C LEU A 36 7.94 -16.73 -4.32
N HIS A 37 7.20 -15.64 -4.48
CA HIS A 37 6.83 -15.06 -5.76
C HIS A 37 7.28 -13.60 -5.81
N GLU A 38 8.33 -13.33 -6.56
CA GLU A 38 8.75 -11.96 -6.87
C GLU A 38 7.99 -11.44 -8.07
N LEU A 39 7.43 -10.24 -7.93
CA LEU A 39 6.68 -9.58 -8.99
C LEU A 39 7.30 -8.22 -9.34
N ASP A 40 7.49 -7.99 -10.63
CA ASP A 40 7.72 -6.66 -11.18
C ASP A 40 6.39 -6.03 -11.61
N TRP A 41 6.37 -4.71 -11.84
CA TRP A 41 5.16 -4.00 -12.24
C TRP A 41 4.48 -4.64 -13.45
N GLY A 42 3.19 -4.84 -13.35
CA GLY A 42 2.35 -5.52 -14.35
C GLY A 42 2.38 -7.05 -14.28
N GLN A 43 3.27 -7.65 -13.51
CA GLN A 43 3.26 -9.09 -13.30
C GLN A 43 2.21 -9.50 -12.27
N THR A 44 1.77 -10.77 -12.35
CA THR A 44 0.68 -11.29 -11.53
C THR A 44 1.01 -12.64 -10.95
N ALA A 45 0.47 -12.91 -9.75
CA ALA A 45 0.38 -14.23 -9.14
C ALA A 45 -1.07 -14.55 -8.82
N GLU A 46 -1.38 -15.84 -8.63
CA GLU A 46 -2.70 -16.28 -8.16
C GLU A 46 -2.54 -17.15 -6.92
N VAL A 47 -3.29 -16.82 -5.87
CA VAL A 47 -3.29 -17.54 -4.60
C VAL A 47 -4.75 -17.74 -4.16
N ASP A 48 -5.20 -18.96 -4.01
CA ASP A 48 -6.55 -19.33 -3.54
C ASP A 48 -7.69 -18.61 -4.32
N GLY A 49 -7.51 -18.45 -5.62
CA GLY A 49 -8.45 -17.77 -6.51
C GLY A 49 -8.45 -16.23 -6.34
N VAL A 50 -7.46 -15.66 -5.65
CA VAL A 50 -7.16 -14.23 -5.63
C VAL A 50 -6.06 -13.95 -6.66
N ARG A 51 -6.36 -13.15 -7.66
CA ARG A 51 -5.35 -12.60 -8.57
C ARG A 51 -4.70 -11.40 -7.89
N ILE A 52 -3.39 -11.43 -7.80
CA ILE A 52 -2.55 -10.39 -7.21
C ILE A 52 -1.67 -9.81 -8.32
N GLU A 53 -1.77 -8.53 -8.58
CA GLU A 53 -1.00 -7.83 -9.59
C GLU A 53 -0.13 -6.76 -8.95
N ALA A 54 1.15 -6.74 -9.28
CA ALA A 54 2.06 -5.68 -8.88
C ALA A 54 1.80 -4.42 -9.71
N VAL A 55 1.52 -3.31 -9.05
CA VAL A 55 1.25 -2.02 -9.71
C VAL A 55 2.33 -0.99 -9.37
N PRO A 56 2.60 -0.03 -10.30
CA PRO A 56 3.60 0.99 -10.06
C PRO A 56 3.19 1.94 -8.94
N VAL A 57 4.16 2.23 -8.08
CA VAL A 57 4.09 3.25 -7.02
C VAL A 57 5.36 4.08 -7.06
N LYS A 58 5.44 5.13 -6.26
CA LYS A 58 6.63 5.98 -6.19
C LYS A 58 7.24 5.91 -4.81
N HIS A 59 8.27 5.09 -4.67
CA HIS A 59 9.04 4.93 -3.44
C HIS A 59 10.51 4.70 -3.77
N TRP A 60 11.26 4.03 -2.93
CA TRP A 60 12.64 3.62 -3.19
C TRP A 60 12.84 2.13 -2.86
N GLY A 61 13.67 1.47 -3.65
CA GLY A 61 13.95 0.03 -3.51
C GLY A 61 15.26 -0.29 -2.79
N ARG A 62 15.82 0.62 -1.98
CA ARG A 62 17.10 0.42 -1.27
C ARG A 62 16.87 0.29 0.24
N ARG A 63 17.67 -0.56 0.90
CA ARG A 63 17.70 -0.62 2.36
C ARG A 63 18.61 0.46 2.94
N TYR A 64 19.71 0.75 2.23
CA TYR A 64 20.69 1.77 2.59
C TYR A 64 21.04 2.61 1.35
N PRO A 65 21.58 3.84 1.50
CA PRO A 65 21.93 4.69 0.36
C PRO A 65 22.93 4.08 -0.64
N TRP A 66 23.78 3.17 -0.15
CA TRP A 66 24.80 2.44 -0.95
C TRP A 66 24.35 1.08 -1.44
N ASP A 67 23.13 0.69 -1.15
CA ASP A 67 22.58 -0.60 -1.53
C ASP A 67 22.12 -0.60 -2.99
N ARG A 68 21.97 -1.80 -3.58
CA ARG A 68 21.40 -1.95 -4.93
C ARG A 68 19.93 -1.57 -4.96
N ASP A 69 19.46 -1.12 -6.11
CA ASP A 69 18.05 -0.91 -6.35
C ASP A 69 17.32 -2.26 -6.46
N ARG A 70 16.23 -2.39 -5.71
CA ARG A 70 15.30 -3.51 -5.79
C ARG A 70 13.92 -3.01 -6.20
N GLY A 71 13.04 -3.93 -6.55
CA GLY A 71 11.66 -3.59 -6.81
C GLY A 71 10.94 -3.03 -5.57
N TYR A 72 9.91 -2.26 -5.84
CA TYR A 72 8.88 -1.85 -4.90
C TYR A 72 7.57 -1.77 -5.68
N ASN A 73 6.46 -2.09 -5.05
CA ASN A 73 5.16 -2.14 -5.72
C ASN A 73 4.01 -1.91 -4.76
N GLY A 74 2.89 -1.45 -5.30
CA GLY A 74 1.59 -1.70 -4.71
C GLY A 74 1.05 -3.03 -5.21
N LEU A 75 0.02 -3.55 -4.57
CA LEU A 75 -0.64 -4.80 -4.93
C LEU A 75 -2.13 -4.57 -5.19
N LEU A 76 -2.59 -4.88 -6.39
CA LEU A 76 -4.02 -4.94 -6.71
C LEU A 76 -4.50 -6.39 -6.55
N LEU A 77 -5.32 -6.62 -5.54
CA LEU A 77 -5.94 -7.91 -5.27
C LEU A 77 -7.33 -7.95 -5.90
N THR A 78 -7.60 -8.99 -6.70
CA THR A 78 -8.90 -9.16 -7.35
C THR A 78 -9.42 -10.57 -7.09
N LYS A 79 -10.66 -10.67 -6.61
CA LYS A 79 -11.37 -11.94 -6.49
C LYS A 79 -12.82 -11.75 -6.93
N HIS A 80 -13.29 -12.63 -7.82
CA HIS A 80 -14.60 -12.48 -8.49
C HIS A 80 -14.67 -11.10 -9.18
N LYS A 81 -15.57 -10.23 -8.74
CA LYS A 81 -15.76 -8.86 -9.29
C LYS A 81 -15.35 -7.78 -8.27
N ARG A 82 -14.60 -8.16 -7.26
CA ARG A 82 -14.16 -7.24 -6.20
C ARG A 82 -12.67 -7.01 -6.27
N SER A 83 -12.25 -5.78 -6.01
CA SER A 83 -10.85 -5.40 -6.07
C SER A 83 -10.45 -4.47 -4.93
N VAL A 84 -9.25 -4.73 -4.39
CA VAL A 84 -8.62 -3.93 -3.34
C VAL A 84 -7.22 -3.58 -3.78
N LEU A 85 -6.89 -2.31 -3.81
CA LEU A 85 -5.52 -1.83 -3.96
C LEU A 85 -4.90 -1.63 -2.58
N PHE A 86 -3.79 -2.28 -2.32
CA PHE A 86 -2.87 -1.96 -1.23
C PHE A 86 -1.65 -1.25 -1.85
N ALA A 87 -1.54 0.06 -1.69
CA ALA A 87 -0.48 0.83 -2.34
C ALA A 87 0.90 0.62 -1.69
N GLY A 88 0.96 0.18 -0.41
CA GLY A 88 2.19 0.25 0.36
C GLY A 88 2.61 1.71 0.57
N ASP A 89 3.88 1.95 0.80
CA ASP A 89 4.42 3.30 0.89
C ASP A 89 4.59 3.89 -0.51
N THR A 90 4.07 5.08 -0.71
CA THR A 90 4.18 5.80 -1.99
C THR A 90 4.08 7.31 -1.78
N ALA A 91 4.88 8.06 -2.52
CA ALA A 91 4.59 9.47 -2.79
C ALA A 91 3.45 9.59 -3.81
N TYR A 92 2.99 10.81 -4.04
CA TYR A 92 2.08 11.09 -5.14
C TYR A 92 2.67 10.64 -6.49
N THR A 93 1.86 9.91 -7.27
CA THR A 93 2.25 9.45 -8.61
C THR A 93 1.03 9.26 -9.51
N GLU A 94 1.10 9.82 -10.70
CA GLU A 94 0.11 9.63 -11.76
C GLU A 94 0.09 8.19 -12.30
N GLN A 95 1.14 7.40 -12.06
CA GLN A 95 1.25 6.03 -12.56
C GLN A 95 0.12 5.13 -12.03
N LEU A 96 -0.35 5.36 -10.79
CA LEU A 96 -1.51 4.65 -10.25
C LEU A 96 -2.77 4.93 -11.07
N ALA A 97 -3.03 6.20 -11.39
CA ALA A 97 -4.17 6.58 -12.20
C ALA A 97 -4.07 6.02 -13.63
N LEU A 98 -2.91 6.13 -14.27
CA LEU A 98 -2.67 5.58 -15.61
C LEU A 98 -2.91 4.06 -15.66
N THR A 99 -2.57 3.35 -14.59
CA THR A 99 -2.72 1.89 -14.51
C THR A 99 -4.13 1.46 -14.12
N LEU A 100 -4.81 2.17 -13.23
CA LEU A 100 -6.00 1.68 -12.53
C LEU A 100 -7.30 2.42 -12.82
N LYS A 101 -7.28 3.61 -13.42
CA LYS A 101 -8.46 4.46 -13.64
C LYS A 101 -9.64 3.73 -14.29
N GLU A 102 -9.37 2.92 -15.32
CA GLU A 102 -10.41 2.18 -16.04
C GLU A 102 -10.87 0.92 -15.27
N ARG A 103 -10.06 0.44 -14.32
CA ARG A 103 -10.38 -0.73 -13.49
C ARG A 103 -11.28 -0.38 -12.30
N ARG A 104 -11.27 0.87 -11.85
CA ARG A 104 -12.13 1.42 -10.79
C ARG A 104 -12.13 0.56 -9.54
N PRO A 105 -11.01 0.46 -8.80
CA PRO A 105 -10.93 -0.39 -7.61
C PRO A 105 -12.07 -0.10 -6.63
N ASP A 106 -12.64 -1.16 -6.01
CA ASP A 106 -13.65 -0.97 -4.99
C ASP A 106 -13.07 -0.27 -3.76
N VAL A 107 -11.86 -0.67 -3.34
CA VAL A 107 -11.18 -0.10 -2.19
C VAL A 107 -9.74 0.23 -2.56
N VAL A 108 -9.26 1.38 -2.13
CA VAL A 108 -7.83 1.70 -2.15
C VAL A 108 -7.34 2.00 -0.74
N MET A 109 -6.21 1.41 -0.39
CA MET A 109 -5.49 1.66 0.86
C MET A 109 -4.28 2.54 0.52
N LEU A 110 -4.30 3.81 0.94
CA LEU A 110 -3.27 4.80 0.63
C LEU A 110 -2.61 5.34 1.90
N PRO A 111 -1.28 5.55 1.89
CA PRO A 111 -0.59 6.18 3.00
C PRO A 111 -0.98 7.65 3.09
N ILE A 112 -1.15 8.15 4.31
CA ILE A 112 -1.45 9.55 4.59
C ILE A 112 -0.48 10.18 5.60
N GLY A 113 0.52 9.45 6.06
CA GLY A 113 1.53 9.91 7.04
C GLY A 113 2.96 9.69 6.56
N GLY A 114 3.92 10.25 7.27
CA GLY A 114 5.33 10.17 6.92
C GLY A 114 5.78 11.21 5.90
N TYR A 115 4.96 12.20 5.58
CA TYR A 115 5.24 13.18 4.52
C TYR A 115 6.18 14.32 4.96
N ASP A 116 6.27 14.64 6.23
CA ASP A 116 7.14 15.74 6.70
C ASP A 116 8.39 15.20 7.43
N PRO A 117 9.60 15.26 6.85
CA PRO A 117 9.95 15.97 5.59
C PRO A 117 9.97 15.07 4.34
N TYR A 118 9.45 13.86 4.38
CA TYR A 118 9.68 12.81 3.36
C TYR A 118 8.67 12.83 2.21
N ILE A 119 8.15 14.01 1.83
CA ILE A 119 7.14 14.16 0.76
C ILE A 119 7.56 13.56 -0.59
N ALA A 120 8.85 13.39 -0.83
CA ALA A 120 9.37 12.77 -2.06
C ALA A 120 9.07 11.25 -2.13
N ASN A 121 8.81 10.61 -0.97
CA ASN A 121 8.57 9.17 -0.83
C ASN A 121 7.22 8.83 -0.20
N HIS A 122 6.56 9.78 0.47
CA HIS A 122 5.28 9.59 1.15
C HIS A 122 4.29 10.68 0.76
N ALA A 123 3.11 10.28 0.30
CA ALA A 123 2.07 11.22 -0.07
C ALA A 123 1.54 12.00 1.15
N SER A 124 1.25 13.28 0.97
CA SER A 124 0.45 14.02 1.93
C SER A 124 -1.02 13.55 1.93
N PRO A 125 -1.80 13.83 2.98
CA PRO A 125 -3.23 13.48 3.00
C PRO A 125 -4.01 14.03 1.80
N GLU A 126 -3.71 15.24 1.35
CA GLU A 126 -4.34 15.85 0.18
C GLU A 126 -3.95 15.10 -1.10
N GLN A 127 -2.68 14.77 -1.26
CA GLN A 127 -2.19 13.98 -2.40
C GLN A 127 -2.78 12.56 -2.42
N ALA A 128 -2.96 11.93 -1.26
CA ALA A 128 -3.65 10.64 -1.18
C ALA A 128 -5.12 10.77 -1.61
N TRP A 129 -5.79 11.87 -1.25
CA TRP A 129 -7.15 12.18 -1.69
C TRP A 129 -7.23 12.42 -3.20
N ASP A 130 -6.25 13.12 -3.78
CA ASP A 130 -6.16 13.33 -5.23
C ASP A 130 -5.96 11.99 -5.96
N MET A 131 -5.01 11.15 -5.53
CA MET A 131 -4.80 9.81 -6.10
C MET A 131 -6.04 8.93 -6.01
N PHE A 132 -6.79 8.98 -4.89
CA PHE A 132 -8.06 8.26 -4.73
C PHE A 132 -9.06 8.63 -5.83
N HIS A 133 -9.17 9.91 -6.15
CA HIS A 133 -10.05 10.40 -7.23
C HIS A 133 -9.54 10.04 -8.61
N GLU A 134 -8.25 10.18 -8.83
CA GLU A 134 -7.60 9.90 -10.12
C GLU A 134 -7.70 8.41 -10.51
N VAL A 135 -7.57 7.48 -9.54
CA VAL A 135 -7.81 6.04 -9.78
C VAL A 135 -9.29 5.68 -9.86
N ASN A 136 -10.19 6.65 -9.61
CA ASN A 136 -11.65 6.48 -9.67
C ASN A 136 -12.16 5.35 -8.75
N ALA A 137 -11.58 5.23 -7.55
CA ALA A 137 -11.96 4.22 -6.57
C ALA A 137 -13.27 4.55 -5.85
N ARG A 138 -13.93 3.53 -5.27
CA ARG A 138 -15.19 3.72 -4.54
C ARG A 138 -14.97 4.12 -3.09
N TYR A 139 -13.98 3.50 -2.41
CA TYR A 139 -13.70 3.69 -0.98
C TYR A 139 -12.21 3.84 -0.73
N LEU A 140 -11.87 4.71 0.23
CA LEU A 140 -10.52 4.97 0.70
C LEU A 140 -10.34 4.44 2.13
N VAL A 141 -9.30 3.64 2.34
CA VAL A 141 -8.76 3.28 3.66
C VAL A 141 -7.47 4.06 3.86
N PRO A 142 -7.43 5.05 4.76
CA PRO A 142 -6.20 5.75 5.10
C PRO A 142 -5.30 4.85 5.95
N MET A 143 -4.05 4.70 5.56
CA MET A 143 -3.06 3.90 6.30
C MET A 143 -1.76 4.67 6.54
N HIS A 144 -0.79 4.04 7.19
CA HIS A 144 0.55 4.58 7.46
C HIS A 144 0.54 5.89 8.29
N TRP A 145 -0.28 5.95 9.32
CA TRP A 145 -0.38 7.10 10.22
C TRP A 145 -0.64 6.65 11.67
N ARG A 146 -0.28 7.48 12.64
CA ARG A 146 -0.54 7.34 14.09
C ARG A 146 0.14 6.16 14.82
N THR A 147 0.66 5.14 14.13
CA THR A 147 1.22 3.94 14.79
C THR A 147 2.63 4.19 15.33
N PHE A 148 3.49 4.78 14.53
CA PHE A 148 4.87 5.14 14.89
C PHE A 148 5.14 6.61 14.57
N ARG A 149 5.92 7.25 15.44
CA ARG A 149 6.40 8.61 15.16
C ARG A 149 7.69 8.53 14.36
N MET A 150 7.59 8.54 13.04
CA MET A 150 8.73 8.49 12.11
C MET A 150 9.00 9.83 11.41
N SER A 151 8.17 10.83 11.64
CA SER A 151 8.12 12.10 10.91
C SER A 151 7.75 13.25 11.87
N HIS A 152 7.66 14.47 11.35
CA HIS A 152 7.45 15.66 12.17
C HIS A 152 5.97 15.96 12.43
N GLU A 153 5.05 15.43 11.62
CA GLU A 153 3.63 15.65 11.80
C GLU A 153 3.12 15.09 13.15
N ARG A 154 2.10 15.75 13.71
CA ARG A 154 1.42 15.28 14.92
C ARG A 154 0.65 13.98 14.62
N PRO A 155 0.45 13.08 15.62
CA PRO A 155 -0.16 11.75 15.37
C PRO A 155 -1.52 11.79 14.67
N PHE A 156 -2.37 12.77 14.91
CA PHE A 156 -3.70 12.91 14.31
C PHE A 156 -3.74 13.86 13.12
N GLU A 157 -2.71 14.66 12.91
CA GLU A 157 -2.64 15.64 11.83
C GLU A 157 -2.92 15.05 10.44
N PRO A 158 -2.39 13.87 10.07
CA PRO A 158 -2.67 13.29 8.76
C PRO A 158 -4.16 13.08 8.53
N TYR A 159 -4.88 12.57 9.54
CA TYR A 159 -6.32 12.33 9.42
C TYR A 159 -7.14 13.63 9.46
N GLU A 160 -6.75 14.59 10.29
CA GLU A 160 -7.37 15.94 10.33
C GLU A 160 -7.26 16.62 8.95
N ARG A 161 -6.08 16.56 8.31
CA ARG A 161 -5.85 17.12 6.97
C ARG A 161 -6.63 16.38 5.90
N LEU A 162 -6.66 15.04 5.95
CA LEU A 162 -7.46 14.25 5.03
C LEU A 162 -8.94 14.64 5.11
N THR A 163 -9.51 14.72 6.32
CA THR A 163 -10.92 15.07 6.52
C THR A 163 -11.22 16.49 6.06
N ALA A 164 -10.29 17.42 6.23
CA ALA A 164 -10.41 18.78 5.69
C ALA A 164 -10.41 18.81 4.15
N ALA A 165 -9.55 18.01 3.51
CA ALA A 165 -9.48 17.89 2.05
C ALA A 165 -10.74 17.29 1.43
N VAL A 166 -11.40 16.37 2.15
CA VAL A 166 -12.61 15.64 1.68
C VAL A 166 -13.84 16.52 1.52
N ASN A 167 -13.92 17.65 2.22
CA ASN A 167 -14.91 18.69 2.04
C ASN A 167 -16.37 18.17 1.87
N GLY A 168 -16.79 17.28 2.79
CA GLY A 168 -18.15 16.73 2.83
C GLY A 168 -18.36 15.37 2.15
N ALA A 169 -17.38 14.83 1.39
CA ALA A 169 -17.43 13.49 0.81
C ALA A 169 -16.97 12.38 1.79
N ALA A 170 -17.09 12.63 3.09
CA ALA A 170 -16.67 11.72 4.18
C ALA A 170 -17.16 10.27 4.07
N PRO A 171 -18.33 9.93 3.49
CA PRO A 171 -18.77 8.53 3.39
C PRO A 171 -17.86 7.62 2.56
N LYS A 172 -16.91 8.17 1.80
CA LYS A 172 -15.95 7.38 1.02
C LYS A 172 -14.73 6.94 1.82
N ILE A 173 -14.43 7.59 2.97
CA ILE A 173 -13.35 7.17 3.86
C ILE A 173 -13.91 6.13 4.82
N VAL A 174 -13.27 4.97 4.85
CA VAL A 174 -13.66 3.84 5.71
C VAL A 174 -12.45 3.33 6.50
N LEU A 175 -12.69 2.69 7.66
CA LEU A 175 -11.65 2.11 8.51
C LEU A 175 -10.59 3.14 8.98
N HIS A 176 -10.99 4.09 9.80
CA HIS A 176 -10.11 5.11 10.37
C HIS A 176 -9.77 4.89 11.86
N GLU A 177 -10.32 3.85 12.49
CA GLU A 177 -10.00 3.48 13.87
C GLU A 177 -9.34 2.10 13.96
N ILE A 178 -8.38 1.96 14.90
CA ILE A 178 -7.73 0.68 15.17
C ILE A 178 -8.76 -0.33 15.69
N GLY A 179 -8.80 -1.52 15.10
CA GLY A 179 -9.76 -2.58 15.45
C GLY A 179 -11.14 -2.43 14.79
N GLN A 180 -11.37 -1.36 14.04
CA GLN A 180 -12.60 -1.18 13.28
C GLN A 180 -12.72 -2.24 12.17
N THR A 181 -13.94 -2.73 11.96
CA THR A 181 -14.30 -3.59 10.83
C THR A 181 -15.32 -2.90 9.92
N TRP A 182 -15.17 -3.15 8.64
CA TRP A 182 -16.09 -2.63 7.62
C TRP A 182 -16.26 -3.69 6.52
N SER A 183 -17.46 -3.82 5.99
CA SER A 183 -17.77 -4.74 4.90
C SER A 183 -18.12 -3.96 3.64
N LEU A 184 -17.50 -4.35 2.52
CA LEU A 184 -17.79 -3.75 1.24
C LEU A 184 -19.27 -3.96 0.89
N PRO A 185 -20.05 -2.88 0.66
CA PRO A 185 -21.45 -2.99 0.25
C PRO A 185 -21.63 -3.80 -1.04
N GLY A 186 -22.76 -4.50 -1.15
CA GLY A 186 -23.12 -5.34 -2.28
C GLY A 186 -23.27 -4.58 -3.61
#